data_62b2c674267389e3c22648136392df66
#
_entry.id   62b2c674267389e3c22648136392df66
#
_cell.length_a   1.000
_cell.length_b   1.000
_cell.length_c   1.000
_cell.angle_alpha   90.00
_cell.angle_beta   90.00
_cell.angle_gamma   90.00
#
_symmetry.space_group_name_H-M   'P 1'
#
loop_
_entity.id
_entity.type
_entity.pdbx_description
1 polymer ?
#
loop_
_entity_poly.entity_id
_entity_poly.type
_entity_poly.pdbx_seq_one_letter_code
_entity_poly.pdbx_strand_id
1 'polypeptide(L)'
;PGSDGAFVLALIHELLHADKIDLDYLVRYTNAPWLVIRDAGADDDGLFARGPDGEPLCWDQNTKQIADARLAGVAPAVVGEYTLEDGRTAVPSFQLMADRYMDKNYGAEAAALRTGVSAHHIRRIAAELAEAAFDKEIVLDVEWTDWAGRKQDKMIGRPVAMHAMRGISAHSNGFHTCRAIHVLQ
;
A
#
# COMPACT_ATOMS: atom_id res chain seq x y z
N PRO A 1 -7.68 -15.60 18.79
CA PRO A 1 -6.29 -15.85 18.37
C PRO A 1 -6.23 -16.22 16.89
N GLY A 2 -5.25 -15.67 16.13
CA GLY A 2 -5.07 -15.97 14.71
C GLY A 2 -6.00 -15.21 13.74
N SER A 3 -6.82 -14.30 14.22
CA SER A 3 -7.75 -13.50 13.41
C SER A 3 -7.28 -12.04 13.18
N ASP A 4 -6.12 -11.68 13.70
CA ASP A 4 -5.55 -10.34 13.61
C ASP A 4 -5.40 -9.88 12.15
N GLY A 5 -4.99 -10.78 11.26
CA GLY A 5 -4.91 -10.50 9.83
C GLY A 5 -6.25 -10.10 9.21
N ALA A 6 -7.34 -10.76 9.59
CA ALA A 6 -8.67 -10.40 9.10
C ALA A 6 -9.11 -9.02 9.61
N PHE A 7 -8.76 -8.67 10.85
CA PHE A 7 -9.03 -7.35 11.41
C PHE A 7 -8.26 -6.26 10.67
N VAL A 8 -6.95 -6.45 10.47
CA VAL A 8 -6.10 -5.47 9.78
C VAL A 8 -6.54 -5.27 8.33
N LEU A 9 -6.87 -6.35 7.62
CA LEU A 9 -7.38 -6.26 6.24
C LEU A 9 -8.71 -5.52 6.16
N ALA A 10 -9.56 -5.62 7.20
CA ALA A 10 -10.79 -4.83 7.25
C ALA A 10 -10.51 -3.35 7.48
N LEU A 11 -9.50 -2.98 8.26
CA LEU A 11 -9.08 -1.57 8.36
C LEU A 11 -8.60 -1.05 7.00
N ILE A 12 -7.80 -1.83 6.26
CA ILE A 12 -7.37 -1.47 4.89
C ILE A 12 -8.58 -1.28 3.97
N HIS A 13 -9.55 -2.20 4.02
CA HIS A 13 -10.78 -2.10 3.24
C HIS A 13 -11.52 -0.78 3.50
N GLU A 14 -11.74 -0.43 4.77
CA GLU A 14 -12.44 0.80 5.15
C GLU A 14 -11.67 2.05 4.73
N LEU A 15 -10.32 2.05 4.84
CA LEU A 15 -9.47 3.16 4.40
C LEU A 15 -9.48 3.33 2.88
N LEU A 16 -9.41 2.24 2.11
CA LEU A 16 -9.52 2.28 0.65
C LEU A 16 -10.87 2.85 0.20
N HIS A 17 -11.97 2.41 0.83
CA HIS A 17 -13.31 2.94 0.53
C HIS A 17 -13.49 4.41 0.95
N ALA A 18 -12.77 4.86 1.96
CA ALA A 18 -12.78 6.25 2.40
C ALA A 18 -11.80 7.16 1.62
N ASP A 19 -11.08 6.62 0.64
CA ASP A 19 -10.02 7.31 -0.11
C ASP A 19 -8.94 7.94 0.79
N LYS A 20 -8.67 7.29 1.93
CA LYS A 20 -7.63 7.71 2.88
C LYS A 20 -6.33 6.98 2.58
N ILE A 21 -5.60 7.49 1.57
CA ILE A 21 -4.40 6.89 1.01
C ILE A 21 -3.34 7.97 0.83
N ASP A 22 -2.13 7.75 1.32
CA ASP A 22 -0.97 8.61 1.07
C ASP A 22 -0.28 8.20 -0.24
N LEU A 23 -0.83 8.65 -1.36
CA LEU A 23 -0.31 8.33 -2.70
C LEU A 23 1.11 8.85 -2.90
N ASP A 24 1.45 10.01 -2.35
CA ASP A 24 2.81 10.57 -2.45
C ASP A 24 3.84 9.67 -1.79
N TYR A 25 3.52 9.15 -0.60
CA TYR A 25 4.36 8.19 0.09
C TYR A 25 4.48 6.88 -0.69
N LEU A 26 3.35 6.34 -1.15
CA LEU A 26 3.32 5.07 -1.89
C LEU A 26 4.16 5.12 -3.17
N VAL A 27 4.05 6.21 -3.92
CA VAL A 27 4.81 6.40 -5.16
C VAL A 27 6.32 6.54 -4.89
N ARG A 28 6.70 7.25 -3.81
CA ARG A 28 8.11 7.57 -3.54
C ARG A 28 8.88 6.44 -2.86
N TYR A 29 8.21 5.68 -1.99
CA TYR A 29 8.90 4.80 -1.03
C TYR A 29 8.52 3.34 -1.15
N THR A 30 7.59 3.00 -2.05
CA THR A 30 7.11 1.63 -2.21
C THR A 30 7.13 1.17 -3.67
N ASN A 31 6.79 -0.08 -3.89
CA ASN A 31 6.60 -0.65 -5.22
C ASN A 31 5.16 -0.45 -5.79
N ALA A 32 4.35 0.40 -5.15
CA ALA A 32 2.97 0.65 -5.56
C ALA A 32 2.79 0.96 -7.06
N PRO A 33 3.67 1.79 -7.70
CA PRO A 33 3.54 2.09 -9.13
C PRO A 33 4.18 1.06 -10.05
N TRP A 34 4.87 0.03 -9.53
CA TRP A 34 5.55 -0.93 -10.40
C TRP A 34 4.54 -1.80 -11.14
N LEU A 35 4.76 -1.95 -12.42
CA LEU A 35 3.89 -2.74 -13.30
C LEU A 35 4.05 -4.23 -13.05
N VAL A 36 2.94 -4.91 -12.89
CA VAL A 36 2.85 -6.37 -12.76
C VAL A 36 2.30 -6.94 -14.06
N ILE A 37 2.99 -7.90 -14.64
CA ILE A 37 2.61 -8.58 -15.88
C ILE A 37 1.32 -9.35 -15.67
N ARG A 38 0.41 -9.24 -16.64
CA ARG A 38 -0.87 -9.96 -16.67
C ARG A 38 -0.93 -10.76 -17.96
N ASP A 39 -0.41 -12.00 -17.90
CA ASP A 39 -0.37 -12.91 -19.04
C ASP A 39 -0.62 -14.35 -18.55
N ALA A 40 -1.90 -14.66 -18.41
CA ALA A 40 -2.35 -15.91 -17.78
C ALA A 40 -1.75 -17.14 -18.48
N GLY A 41 -0.97 -17.91 -17.76
CA GLY A 41 -0.30 -19.12 -18.23
C GLY A 41 1.15 -18.92 -18.66
N ALA A 42 1.67 -17.70 -18.68
CA ALA A 42 3.09 -17.45 -18.84
C ALA A 42 3.85 -17.65 -17.50
N ASP A 43 5.13 -18.02 -17.61
CA ASP A 43 5.98 -18.26 -16.42
C ASP A 43 6.21 -17.02 -15.57
N ASP A 44 6.06 -15.84 -16.16
CA ASP A 44 6.24 -14.54 -15.50
C ASP A 44 4.91 -13.80 -15.21
N ASP A 45 3.76 -14.45 -15.39
CA ASP A 45 2.48 -13.89 -14.96
C ASP A 45 2.48 -13.58 -13.46
N GLY A 46 2.11 -12.36 -13.11
CA GLY A 46 2.11 -11.88 -11.73
C GLY A 46 3.48 -11.40 -11.22
N LEU A 47 4.54 -11.46 -12.02
CA LEU A 47 5.84 -10.87 -11.69
C LEU A 47 5.90 -9.39 -12.10
N PHE A 48 6.83 -8.66 -11.50
CA PHE A 48 7.09 -7.27 -11.89
C PHE A 48 7.74 -7.20 -13.28
N ALA A 49 7.19 -6.38 -14.15
CA ALA A 49 7.80 -6.03 -15.42
C ALA A 49 9.16 -5.33 -15.18
N ARG A 50 10.17 -5.77 -15.92
CA ARG A 50 11.54 -5.28 -15.82
C ARG A 50 12.02 -4.80 -17.17
N GLY A 51 12.79 -3.71 -17.17
CA GLY A 51 13.52 -3.28 -18.33
C GLY A 51 14.83 -4.08 -18.56
N PRO A 52 15.59 -3.72 -19.60
CA PRO A 52 16.80 -4.46 -20.01
C PRO A 52 17.87 -4.61 -18.93
N ASP A 53 18.00 -3.61 -18.05
CA ASP A 53 18.98 -3.58 -16.96
C ASP A 53 18.38 -4.07 -15.61
N GLY A 54 17.20 -4.69 -15.66
CA GLY A 54 16.49 -5.21 -14.49
C GLY A 54 15.76 -4.15 -13.66
N GLU A 55 15.67 -2.92 -14.16
CA GLU A 55 14.94 -1.82 -13.53
C GLU A 55 13.44 -2.09 -13.48
N PRO A 56 12.74 -1.68 -12.41
CA PRO A 56 11.29 -1.81 -12.34
C PRO A 56 10.62 -0.81 -13.28
N LEU A 57 9.63 -1.26 -14.00
CA LEU A 57 8.89 -0.42 -14.94
C LEU A 57 7.62 0.16 -14.30
N CYS A 58 7.28 1.39 -14.70
CA CYS A 58 6.02 2.05 -14.38
C CYS A 58 5.45 2.74 -15.64
N TRP A 59 4.19 3.17 -15.55
CA TRP A 59 3.62 4.08 -16.54
C TRP A 59 3.86 5.53 -16.11
N ASP A 60 4.56 6.29 -16.93
CA ASP A 60 4.76 7.72 -16.69
C ASP A 60 3.57 8.54 -17.21
N GLN A 61 2.89 9.23 -16.30
CA GLN A 61 1.74 10.05 -16.62
C GLN A 61 2.09 11.31 -17.41
N ASN A 62 3.35 11.76 -17.36
CA ASN A 62 3.80 12.94 -18.10
C ASN A 62 4.03 12.62 -19.58
N THR A 63 4.80 11.57 -19.86
CA THR A 63 5.19 11.20 -21.22
C THR A 63 4.19 10.24 -21.88
N LYS A 64 3.29 9.63 -21.11
CA LYS A 64 2.37 8.56 -21.57
C LYS A 64 3.11 7.37 -22.16
N GLN A 65 4.18 6.96 -21.50
CA GLN A 65 5.04 5.85 -21.90
C GLN A 65 5.47 5.01 -20.70
N ILE A 66 5.96 3.79 -20.98
CA ILE A 66 6.63 2.97 -19.98
C ILE A 66 8.00 3.59 -19.68
N ALA A 67 8.34 3.66 -18.41
CA ALA A 67 9.59 4.25 -17.93
C ALA A 67 10.17 3.48 -16.74
N ASP A 68 11.46 3.67 -16.45
CA ASP A 68 12.06 3.20 -15.21
C ASP A 68 11.47 3.99 -14.03
N ALA A 69 10.85 3.27 -13.09
CA ALA A 69 10.18 3.85 -11.94
C ALA A 69 11.11 4.59 -10.96
N ARG A 70 12.44 4.44 -11.11
CA ARG A 70 13.46 5.07 -10.24
C ARG A 70 13.95 6.42 -10.77
N LEU A 71 13.62 6.77 -12.01
CA LEU A 71 14.14 7.99 -12.63
C LEU A 71 13.48 9.24 -12.03
N ALA A 72 14.29 10.27 -11.84
CA ALA A 72 13.81 11.58 -11.42
C ALA A 72 12.95 12.21 -12.53
N GLY A 73 11.84 12.85 -12.13
CA GLY A 73 10.92 13.53 -13.05
C GLY A 73 9.84 12.63 -13.66
N VAL A 74 9.89 11.32 -13.44
CA VAL A 74 8.79 10.41 -13.77
C VAL A 74 7.62 10.67 -12.83
N ALA A 75 6.40 10.68 -13.36
CA ALA A 75 5.16 10.75 -12.59
C ALA A 75 4.42 9.40 -12.68
N PRO A 76 4.76 8.43 -11.84
CA PRO A 76 4.25 7.08 -11.98
C PRO A 76 2.75 7.00 -11.69
N ALA A 77 2.01 6.26 -12.52
CA ALA A 77 0.63 5.91 -12.25
C ALA A 77 0.55 4.75 -11.24
N VAL A 78 -0.45 4.80 -10.38
CA VAL A 78 -0.75 3.73 -9.41
C VAL A 78 -2.00 2.93 -9.77
N VAL A 79 -2.75 3.40 -10.77
CA VAL A 79 -3.94 2.74 -11.34
C VAL A 79 -3.91 2.80 -12.86
N GLY A 80 -4.59 1.88 -13.51
CA GLY A 80 -4.66 1.77 -14.97
C GLY A 80 -4.19 0.40 -15.47
N GLU A 81 -4.44 0.17 -16.74
CA GLU A 81 -3.96 -1.00 -17.48
C GLU A 81 -3.14 -0.51 -18.66
N TYR A 82 -1.95 -1.04 -18.83
CA TYR A 82 -0.96 -0.55 -19.79
C TYR A 82 -0.40 -1.69 -20.63
N THR A 83 -0.01 -1.37 -21.85
CA THR A 83 0.64 -2.32 -22.75
C THR A 83 2.14 -2.14 -22.69
N LEU A 84 2.87 -3.23 -22.42
CA LEU A 84 4.33 -3.29 -22.49
C LEU A 84 4.81 -3.27 -23.93
N GLU A 85 6.12 -3.05 -24.16
CA GLU A 85 6.72 -3.01 -25.49
C GLU A 85 6.55 -4.33 -26.25
N ASP A 86 6.48 -5.46 -25.54
CA ASP A 86 6.26 -6.79 -26.10
C ASP A 86 4.78 -7.11 -26.36
N GLY A 87 3.88 -6.16 -26.13
CA GLY A 87 2.45 -6.28 -26.39
C GLY A 87 1.64 -6.87 -25.23
N ARG A 88 2.27 -7.30 -24.14
CA ARG A 88 1.58 -7.85 -22.97
C ARG A 88 0.94 -6.76 -22.12
N THR A 89 -0.11 -7.13 -21.40
CA THR A 89 -0.78 -6.25 -20.45
C THR A 89 -0.05 -6.20 -19.11
N ALA A 90 0.03 -5.02 -18.51
CA ALA A 90 0.54 -4.84 -17.14
C ALA A 90 -0.28 -3.83 -16.35
N VAL A 91 -0.33 -4.03 -15.02
CA VAL A 91 -1.15 -3.25 -14.09
C VAL A 91 -0.29 -2.84 -12.90
N PRO A 92 -0.38 -1.60 -12.39
CA PRO A 92 0.33 -1.19 -11.18
C PRO A 92 -0.02 -2.09 -9.99
N SER A 93 0.99 -2.43 -9.19
CA SER A 93 0.79 -3.36 -8.06
C SER A 93 -0.18 -2.81 -7.01
N PHE A 94 -0.25 -1.50 -6.84
CA PHE A 94 -1.23 -0.86 -5.96
C PHE A 94 -2.66 -1.17 -6.39
N GLN A 95 -2.97 -1.05 -7.68
CA GLN A 95 -4.33 -1.36 -8.17
C GLN A 95 -4.70 -2.81 -7.87
N LEU A 96 -3.81 -3.76 -8.14
CA LEU A 96 -4.09 -5.18 -7.86
C LEU A 96 -4.35 -5.44 -6.36
N MET A 97 -3.63 -4.74 -5.50
CA MET A 97 -3.84 -4.79 -4.06
C MET A 97 -5.18 -4.14 -3.67
N ALA A 98 -5.48 -2.96 -4.21
CA ALA A 98 -6.72 -2.23 -3.93
C ALA A 98 -7.95 -3.02 -4.42
N ASP A 99 -7.94 -3.50 -5.66
CA ASP A 99 -9.02 -4.31 -6.24
C ASP A 99 -9.33 -5.54 -5.37
N ARG A 100 -8.27 -6.19 -4.88
CA ARG A 100 -8.41 -7.35 -4.00
C ARG A 100 -9.05 -6.98 -2.66
N TYR A 101 -8.56 -5.94 -1.99
CA TYR A 101 -8.98 -5.62 -0.62
C TYR A 101 -10.22 -4.73 -0.55
N MET A 102 -10.66 -4.15 -1.66
CA MET A 102 -11.99 -3.53 -1.78
C MET A 102 -13.13 -4.55 -1.91
N ASP A 103 -12.83 -5.84 -2.13
CA ASP A 103 -13.86 -6.89 -2.15
C ASP A 103 -14.53 -7.02 -0.78
N LYS A 104 -15.86 -7.15 -0.77
CA LYS A 104 -16.72 -7.25 0.44
C LYS A 104 -16.30 -8.34 1.44
N ASN A 105 -15.60 -9.36 0.98
CA ASN A 105 -15.09 -10.43 1.84
C ASN A 105 -14.00 -9.94 2.81
N TYR A 106 -13.42 -8.76 2.58
CA TYR A 106 -12.48 -8.09 3.46
C TYR A 106 -13.13 -7.01 4.32
N GLY A 107 -14.39 -6.64 4.07
CA GLY A 107 -15.10 -5.60 4.79
C GLY A 107 -15.39 -5.92 6.26
N ALA A 108 -15.83 -4.90 7.00
CA ALA A 108 -16.04 -4.97 8.45
C ALA A 108 -17.03 -6.06 8.86
N GLU A 109 -18.08 -6.34 8.07
CA GLU A 109 -19.05 -7.40 8.34
C GLU A 109 -18.40 -8.79 8.27
N ALA A 110 -17.67 -9.06 7.20
CA ALA A 110 -16.98 -10.34 7.03
C ALA A 110 -15.91 -10.56 8.10
N ALA A 111 -15.18 -9.49 8.47
CA ALA A 111 -14.20 -9.54 9.54
C ALA A 111 -14.84 -9.75 10.91
N ALA A 112 -16.01 -9.15 11.19
CA ALA A 112 -16.71 -9.33 12.46
C ALA A 112 -17.04 -10.81 12.72
N LEU A 113 -17.45 -11.55 11.70
CA LEU A 113 -17.75 -12.99 11.81
C LEU A 113 -16.49 -13.82 12.13
N ARG A 114 -15.32 -13.38 11.70
CA ARG A 114 -14.04 -14.09 11.88
C ARG A 114 -13.34 -13.73 13.18
N THR A 115 -13.47 -12.47 13.61
CA THR A 115 -12.70 -11.90 14.71
C THR A 115 -13.48 -11.82 16.02
N GLY A 116 -14.81 -11.77 15.95
CA GLY A 116 -15.69 -11.46 17.06
C GLY A 116 -15.73 -9.96 17.42
N VAL A 117 -14.97 -9.11 16.74
CA VAL A 117 -15.05 -7.64 16.88
C VAL A 117 -16.22 -7.15 16.03
N SER A 118 -17.13 -6.36 16.60
CA SER A 118 -18.28 -5.87 15.84
C SER A 118 -17.87 -4.98 14.66
N ALA A 119 -18.62 -5.04 13.55
CA ALA A 119 -18.37 -4.21 12.37
C ALA A 119 -18.36 -2.71 12.69
N HIS A 120 -19.22 -2.28 13.64
CA HIS A 120 -19.23 -0.90 14.14
C HIS A 120 -17.88 -0.50 14.76
N HIS A 121 -17.29 -1.36 15.60
CA HIS A 121 -15.98 -1.08 16.21
C HIS A 121 -14.86 -1.07 15.18
N ILE A 122 -14.90 -1.97 14.18
CA ILE A 122 -13.90 -1.99 13.11
C ILE A 122 -13.92 -0.66 12.33
N ARG A 123 -15.10 -0.19 11.93
CA ARG A 123 -15.26 1.09 11.23
C ARG A 123 -14.85 2.28 12.09
N ARG A 124 -15.21 2.27 13.37
CA ARG A 124 -14.81 3.34 14.29
C ARG A 124 -13.28 3.42 14.38
N ILE A 125 -12.60 2.28 14.54
CA ILE A 125 -11.14 2.25 14.63
C ILE A 125 -10.50 2.70 13.30
N ALA A 126 -11.04 2.28 12.15
CA ALA A 126 -10.55 2.74 10.86
C ALA A 126 -10.70 4.27 10.70
N ALA A 127 -11.83 4.84 11.13
CA ALA A 127 -12.06 6.28 11.09
C ALA A 127 -11.12 7.05 12.03
N GLU A 128 -10.92 6.58 13.26
CA GLU A 128 -9.97 7.16 14.22
C GLU A 128 -8.52 7.09 13.72
N LEU A 129 -8.15 5.98 13.08
CA LEU A 129 -6.84 5.79 12.44
C LEU A 129 -6.66 6.79 11.29
N ALA A 130 -7.67 6.93 10.43
CA ALA A 130 -7.65 7.87 9.31
C ALA A 130 -7.52 9.32 9.81
N GLU A 131 -8.31 9.72 10.81
CA GLU A 131 -8.22 11.05 11.42
C GLU A 131 -6.81 11.32 11.97
N ALA A 132 -6.23 10.36 12.71
CA ALA A 132 -4.90 10.52 13.26
C ALA A 132 -3.81 10.59 12.17
N ALA A 133 -3.94 9.80 11.10
CA ALA A 133 -2.96 9.72 10.05
C ALA A 133 -3.01 10.88 9.06
N PHE A 134 -4.20 11.44 8.77
CA PHE A 134 -4.37 12.43 7.71
C PHE A 134 -4.74 13.83 8.22
N ASP A 135 -5.46 13.93 9.33
CA ASP A 135 -6.06 15.18 9.79
C ASP A 135 -5.34 15.76 11.03
N LYS A 136 -4.41 15.01 11.63
CA LYS A 136 -3.62 15.46 12.80
C LYS A 136 -2.13 15.48 12.48
N GLU A 137 -1.47 16.55 12.93
CA GLU A 137 -0.04 16.74 12.81
C GLU A 137 0.60 16.99 14.17
N ILE A 138 1.79 16.42 14.36
CA ILE A 138 2.74 16.83 15.40
C ILE A 138 3.85 17.59 14.72
N VAL A 139 3.95 18.88 15.00
CA VAL A 139 5.01 19.74 14.47
C VAL A 139 6.03 19.98 15.57
N LEU A 140 7.26 19.56 15.33
CA LEU A 140 8.40 19.84 16.22
C LEU A 140 9.32 20.84 15.50
N ASP A 141 9.61 21.96 16.15
CA ASP A 141 10.55 22.97 15.67
C ASP A 141 11.99 22.49 15.93
N VAL A 142 12.38 21.44 15.21
CA VAL A 142 13.70 20.81 15.31
C VAL A 142 14.27 20.67 13.91
N GLU A 143 15.45 21.28 13.69
CA GLU A 143 16.21 21.06 12.47
C GLU A 143 16.72 19.62 12.42
N TRP A 144 16.55 18.96 11.29
CA TRP A 144 17.04 17.60 11.07
C TRP A 144 17.42 17.37 9.61
N THR A 145 18.13 16.28 9.37
CA THR A 145 18.51 15.87 8.02
C THR A 145 17.80 14.55 7.71
N ASP A 146 17.06 14.53 6.62
CA ASP A 146 16.36 13.32 6.19
C ASP A 146 17.33 12.27 5.62
N TRP A 147 16.81 11.08 5.36
CA TRP A 147 17.59 9.95 4.82
C TRP A 147 18.21 10.23 3.44
N ALA A 148 17.70 11.19 2.68
CA ALA A 148 18.23 11.63 1.40
C ALA A 148 19.26 12.77 1.54
N GLY A 149 19.64 13.13 2.79
CA GLY A 149 20.60 14.18 3.08
C GLY A 149 20.07 15.61 2.97
N ARG A 150 18.75 15.80 2.89
CA ARG A 150 18.10 17.11 2.79
C ARG A 150 17.86 17.68 4.18
N LYS A 151 18.26 18.95 4.38
CA LYS A 151 17.97 19.67 5.62
C LYS A 151 16.51 20.09 5.66
N GLN A 152 15.88 19.89 6.79
CA GLN A 152 14.51 20.24 7.11
C GLN A 152 14.51 21.14 8.35
N ASP A 153 13.74 22.21 8.32
CA ASP A 153 13.66 23.17 9.44
C ASP A 153 12.74 22.67 10.55
N LYS A 154 11.83 21.74 10.22
CA LYS A 154 10.84 21.18 11.14
C LYS A 154 10.70 19.69 10.92
N MET A 155 10.38 19.00 11.98
CA MET A 155 9.95 17.61 11.90
C MET A 155 8.41 17.56 12.01
N ILE A 156 7.76 17.03 10.98
CA ILE A 156 6.31 16.86 10.94
C ILE A 156 6.02 15.37 10.99
N GLY A 157 5.27 14.94 11.98
CA GLY A 157 4.85 13.55 12.15
C GLY A 157 3.33 13.42 12.25
N ARG A 158 2.85 12.22 12.04
CA ARG A 158 1.45 11.85 12.27
C ARG A 158 1.39 11.05 13.56
N PRO A 159 0.41 11.32 14.47
CA PRO A 159 0.34 10.66 15.77
C PRO A 159 -0.27 9.27 15.69
N VAL A 160 0.17 8.48 14.72
CA VAL A 160 -0.27 7.10 14.52
C VAL A 160 0.91 6.20 14.26
N ALA A 161 0.93 5.04 14.90
CA ALA A 161 1.94 4.02 14.67
C ALA A 161 1.37 2.62 14.97
N MET A 162 1.88 1.62 14.26
CA MET A 162 1.56 0.23 14.51
C MET A 162 2.68 -0.41 15.32
N HIS A 163 2.30 -1.02 16.45
CA HIS A 163 3.24 -1.78 17.26
C HIS A 163 2.85 -3.26 17.22
N ALA A 164 3.70 -4.09 16.66
CA ALA A 164 3.53 -5.52 16.58
C ALA A 164 4.70 -6.26 17.25
N MET A 165 4.40 -7.22 18.09
CA MET A 165 5.36 -8.06 18.79
C MET A 165 5.37 -9.47 18.19
N ARG A 166 6.34 -10.29 18.62
CA ARG A 166 6.53 -11.67 18.16
C ARG A 166 5.25 -12.52 18.17
N GLY A 167 4.33 -12.30 19.11
CA GLY A 167 3.08 -13.04 19.22
C GLY A 167 2.23 -13.03 17.96
N ILE A 168 2.27 -11.92 17.17
CA ILE A 168 1.46 -11.78 15.97
C ILE A 168 1.93 -12.69 14.82
N SER A 169 3.21 -13.06 14.80
CA SER A 169 3.77 -13.99 13.82
C SER A 169 3.70 -15.46 14.25
N ALA A 170 3.35 -15.74 15.51
CA ALA A 170 3.36 -17.08 16.08
C ALA A 170 2.08 -17.91 15.79
N HIS A 171 1.52 -17.72 14.61
CA HIS A 171 0.33 -18.44 14.11
C HIS A 171 0.61 -18.99 12.70
N SER A 172 -0.19 -19.95 12.25
CA SER A 172 -0.05 -20.53 10.91
C SER A 172 -0.15 -19.51 9.78
N ASN A 173 -0.88 -18.40 9.99
CA ASN A 173 -1.02 -17.28 9.09
C ASN A 173 -0.15 -16.06 9.47
N GLY A 174 0.80 -16.22 10.38
CA GLY A 174 1.60 -15.13 10.95
C GLY A 174 2.33 -14.29 9.93
N PHE A 175 2.93 -14.90 8.90
CA PHE A 175 3.57 -14.18 7.81
C PHE A 175 2.59 -13.22 7.11
N HIS A 176 1.39 -13.69 6.76
CA HIS A 176 0.39 -12.87 6.08
C HIS A 176 -0.19 -11.78 6.99
N THR A 177 -0.28 -12.05 8.28
CA THR A 177 -0.71 -11.05 9.28
C THR A 177 0.32 -9.93 9.39
N CYS A 178 1.61 -10.25 9.51
CA CYS A 178 2.68 -9.24 9.52
C CYS A 178 2.68 -8.43 8.21
N ARG A 179 2.53 -9.09 7.07
CA ARG A 179 2.43 -8.41 5.79
C ARG A 179 1.24 -7.45 5.73
N ALA A 180 0.08 -7.85 6.25
CA ALA A 180 -1.11 -6.98 6.28
C ALA A 180 -0.86 -5.71 7.10
N ILE A 181 -0.13 -5.80 8.23
CA ILE A 181 0.26 -4.63 9.03
C ILE A 181 1.14 -3.68 8.22
N HIS A 182 2.12 -4.20 7.48
CA HIS A 182 2.98 -3.37 6.63
C HIS A 182 2.23 -2.74 5.45
N VAL A 183 1.19 -3.40 4.94
CA VAL A 183 0.31 -2.80 3.91
C VAL A 183 -0.55 -1.68 4.48
N LEU A 184 -0.96 -1.79 5.77
CA LEU A 184 -1.75 -0.77 6.45
C LEU A 184 -0.92 0.48 6.77
N GLN A 185 0.37 0.33 7.15
CA GLN A 185 1.31 1.42 7.43
C GLN A 185 1.74 2.20 6.19
#